data_bd053ded26ce490e99111853f1699a01
#
_entry.id   bd053ded26ce490e99111853f1699a01
#
_cell.length_a   1.000
_cell.length_b   1.000
_cell.length_c   1.000
_cell.angle_alpha   90.00
_cell.angle_beta   90.00
_cell.angle_gamma   90.00
#
_symmetry.space_group_name_H-M   'P 1'
#
loop_
_entity.id
_entity.type
_entity.pdbx_description
1 polymer ?
#
loop_
_entity_poly.entity_id
_entity_poly.type
_entity_poly.pdbx_seq_one_letter_code
_entity_poly.pdbx_strand_id
1 'polypeptide(L)'
;MKKFIALALALVMVFAMAACGNDPVDPVDPGTDDTTIKTVAAPTLTYLYNTSEGHKAIGEYLQSALSVAGITMNLENQEWATFLETRKNGDYSVARNGWLADYNDPICFLDMWTSGSGNNDVQYGKGAHATLAMYDLDLTAWGYDVKVEDGTWAETYDVLIATIKSCTDTEARYAMMHLAEDMLMATGCIVPLYYYTDLYMIDDTVNGFFSNPLGYKYLMYADVAGATDTISVCLASEPQTLDPALNSAVDGATMVAHLFSGLAKWAQDDNGNLVIVADAAEELVEGVVNEDGTVTYTYTIREGMKWSNGDEVKASDFVNAWQRAASAELGADYGYMFEVVKGYGTDALDATADDDARTITVTINNAISYWNELLAFPTYYPVHASAYDNEAWATAPETYICNGAYTISAWEHNSVITLTKNENYFDAESVTMNEIKMFLSDDANNMLSNFKNGSWLLIDDVPTNEIATLKVDYADEFVIAGQIGTYYVCWNINEDLLPGSELTGVEKELAQQEIRNAIALLFDRNYIVEDVAQGGQLPASSFVAMGMTDADGNEFYKNAGDSDAYVGYYDVSEDAIEANYNAAIEILAKYYSNINK
;
A
#
# COMPACT_ATOMS: atom_id res chain seq x y z
N MET A 1 35.90 1.08 -7.32
CA MET A 1 34.90 1.11 -6.27
C MET A 1 34.90 2.34 -5.34
N LYS A 2 35.69 3.37 -5.48
CA LYS A 2 35.67 4.58 -4.60
C LYS A 2 35.36 5.90 -5.35
N LYS A 3 34.72 5.86 -6.52
CA LYS A 3 34.41 7.06 -7.34
C LYS A 3 32.93 7.20 -7.71
N PHE A 4 32.02 6.33 -7.26
CA PHE A 4 30.62 6.31 -7.67
C PHE A 4 29.64 6.93 -6.69
N ILE A 5 30.10 7.34 -5.49
CA ILE A 5 29.25 7.90 -4.41
C ILE A 5 29.01 9.42 -4.54
N ALA A 6 29.62 10.09 -5.51
CA ALA A 6 29.66 11.57 -5.52
C ALA A 6 28.54 12.26 -6.33
N LEU A 7 27.66 11.55 -7.01
CA LEU A 7 26.64 12.19 -7.87
C LEU A 7 25.18 12.05 -7.37
N ALA A 8 24.88 11.04 -6.56
CA ALA A 8 23.56 10.92 -5.89
C ALA A 8 23.38 11.86 -4.70
N LEU A 9 24.47 12.46 -4.21
CA LEU A 9 24.49 13.36 -3.03
C LEU A 9 24.19 14.84 -3.34
N ALA A 10 23.97 15.22 -4.58
CA ALA A 10 23.75 16.62 -4.93
C ALA A 10 22.34 17.14 -4.59
N LEU A 11 21.33 16.26 -4.44
CA LEU A 11 19.96 16.66 -4.09
C LEU A 11 19.71 16.65 -2.57
N VAL A 12 20.52 15.92 -1.79
CA VAL A 12 20.38 15.82 -0.31
C VAL A 12 21.26 16.85 0.43
N MET A 13 22.18 17.53 -0.24
CA MET A 13 23.19 18.40 0.38
C MET A 13 22.73 19.83 0.74
N VAL A 14 21.45 20.12 0.85
CA VAL A 14 20.98 21.38 1.47
C VAL A 14 20.84 21.26 2.99
N PHE A 15 20.80 20.05 3.56
CA PHE A 15 20.51 19.83 4.99
C PHE A 15 21.71 19.48 5.90
N ALA A 16 22.92 19.32 5.37
CA ALA A 16 24.07 18.81 6.17
C ALA A 16 25.25 19.78 6.28
N MET A 17 25.06 21.10 6.33
CA MET A 17 26.17 22.04 6.58
C MET A 17 26.00 22.89 7.85
N ALA A 18 25.79 22.25 8.97
CA ALA A 18 25.86 22.89 10.28
C ALA A 18 26.68 22.13 11.34
N ALA A 19 27.69 21.36 10.94
CA ALA A 19 28.69 20.90 11.94
C ALA A 19 30.02 20.55 11.28
N CYS A 20 31.00 21.33 11.53
CA CYS A 20 32.42 21.10 11.76
C CYS A 20 33.40 21.96 10.95
N GLY A 21 34.20 22.72 11.68
CA GLY A 21 35.65 22.94 11.44
C GLY A 21 36.10 24.26 10.84
N ASN A 22 36.60 25.09 11.73
CA ASN A 22 37.34 26.33 11.48
C ASN A 22 38.53 26.16 10.55
N ASP A 23 38.60 27.00 9.51
CA ASP A 23 39.85 27.66 9.11
C ASP A 23 39.50 29.04 8.51
N PRO A 24 40.26 30.10 8.78
CA PRO A 24 39.92 31.48 8.44
C PRO A 24 40.25 31.78 6.98
N VAL A 25 39.24 32.10 6.20
CA VAL A 25 39.41 32.74 4.89
C VAL A 25 38.97 34.20 5.01
N ASP A 26 39.80 35.10 4.47
CA ASP A 26 39.64 36.55 4.48
C ASP A 26 38.23 37.03 4.02
N PRO A 27 37.73 38.16 4.56
CA PRO A 27 36.39 38.62 4.31
C PRO A 27 36.26 39.14 2.88
N VAL A 28 35.48 38.43 2.06
CA VAL A 28 34.88 38.97 0.84
C VAL A 28 33.67 39.77 1.27
N ASP A 29 33.61 41.02 0.81
CA ASP A 29 32.53 41.98 1.04
C ASP A 29 31.16 41.32 0.70
N PRO A 30 30.19 41.26 1.64
CA PRO A 30 28.89 40.73 1.34
C PRO A 30 28.12 41.73 0.51
N GLY A 31 28.08 41.54 -0.80
CA GLY A 31 27.06 42.15 -1.63
C GLY A 31 25.69 41.74 -1.06
N THR A 32 24.94 42.74 -0.63
CA THR A 32 23.58 42.60 -0.12
C THR A 32 22.64 42.09 -1.22
N ASP A 33 22.53 40.79 -1.37
CA ASP A 33 21.35 40.16 -1.95
C ASP A 33 20.47 39.68 -0.79
N ASP A 34 19.79 40.65 -0.17
CA ASP A 34 18.77 40.42 0.86
C ASP A 34 17.45 40.03 0.17
N THR A 35 17.37 38.87 -0.42
CA THR A 35 16.12 38.26 -0.86
C THR A 35 15.46 37.59 0.35
N THR A 36 15.11 38.35 1.38
CA THR A 36 14.25 37.89 2.46
C THR A 36 12.88 37.54 1.86
N ILE A 37 12.57 36.24 1.83
CA ILE A 37 11.24 35.74 1.44
C ILE A 37 10.22 36.44 2.36
N LYS A 38 9.22 37.09 1.76
CA LYS A 38 8.15 37.72 2.53
C LYS A 38 7.27 36.63 3.12
N THR A 39 7.28 36.51 4.45
CA THR A 39 6.48 35.50 5.16
C THR A 39 4.99 35.76 4.99
N VAL A 40 4.21 34.70 4.94
CA VAL A 40 2.73 34.70 4.92
C VAL A 40 2.20 34.05 6.20
N ALA A 41 0.89 34.13 6.45
CA ALA A 41 0.28 33.34 7.51
C ALA A 41 0.19 31.88 7.04
N ALA A 42 0.49 30.93 7.92
CA ALA A 42 0.27 29.50 7.63
C ALA A 42 -1.21 29.26 7.32
N PRO A 43 -1.54 28.47 6.29
CA PRO A 43 -2.93 28.11 6.00
C PRO A 43 -3.52 27.24 7.12
N THR A 44 -4.85 27.22 7.21
CA THR A 44 -5.53 26.20 8.02
C THR A 44 -5.60 24.92 7.22
N LEU A 45 -5.05 23.84 7.76
CA LEU A 45 -5.06 22.53 7.15
C LEU A 45 -6.32 21.75 7.56
N THR A 46 -6.71 20.76 6.78
CA THR A 46 -7.74 19.78 7.14
C THR A 46 -7.17 18.37 6.97
N TYR A 47 -7.17 17.61 8.06
CA TYR A 47 -6.76 16.21 8.08
C TYR A 47 -7.98 15.31 7.93
N LEU A 48 -8.05 14.60 6.79
CA LEU A 48 -9.10 13.66 6.46
C LEU A 48 -8.72 12.25 6.96
N TYR A 49 -9.65 11.59 7.64
CA TYR A 49 -9.46 10.20 8.08
C TYR A 49 -10.79 9.42 8.01
N ASN A 50 -10.71 8.09 7.86
CA ASN A 50 -11.88 7.23 7.93
C ASN A 50 -12.26 6.93 9.40
N THR A 51 -13.53 6.61 9.60
CA THR A 51 -14.09 6.31 10.92
C THR A 51 -13.30 5.20 11.61
N SER A 52 -12.60 5.55 12.67
CA SER A 52 -11.85 4.68 13.57
C SER A 52 -11.38 5.49 14.77
N GLU A 53 -11.49 4.94 15.98
CA GLU A 53 -10.99 5.61 17.19
C GLU A 53 -9.47 5.79 17.15
N GLY A 54 -8.73 4.80 16.62
CA GLY A 54 -7.28 4.86 16.46
C GLY A 54 -6.84 5.97 15.50
N HIS A 55 -7.49 6.09 14.33
CA HIS A 55 -7.19 7.15 13.36
C HIS A 55 -7.52 8.54 13.90
N LYS A 56 -8.63 8.64 14.66
CA LYS A 56 -9.00 9.88 15.33
C LYS A 56 -7.94 10.29 16.36
N ALA A 57 -7.49 9.36 17.21
CA ALA A 57 -6.48 9.63 18.23
C ALA A 57 -5.15 10.09 17.60
N ILE A 58 -4.72 9.47 16.51
CA ILE A 58 -3.56 9.94 15.74
C ILE A 58 -3.81 11.36 15.20
N GLY A 59 -4.97 11.61 14.58
CA GLY A 59 -5.33 12.95 14.09
C GLY A 59 -5.31 14.03 15.18
N GLU A 60 -5.83 13.72 16.37
CA GLU A 60 -5.81 14.61 17.53
C GLU A 60 -4.37 14.90 18.01
N TYR A 61 -3.49 13.89 17.98
CA TYR A 61 -2.07 14.08 18.26
C TYR A 61 -1.41 14.99 17.23
N LEU A 62 -1.58 14.74 15.93
CA LEU A 62 -1.02 15.56 14.85
C LEU A 62 -1.51 17.01 14.93
N GLN A 63 -2.80 17.21 15.20
CA GLN A 63 -3.40 18.53 15.43
C GLN A 63 -2.72 19.25 16.60
N SER A 64 -2.47 18.54 17.71
CA SER A 64 -1.79 19.10 18.88
C SER A 64 -0.35 19.49 18.56
N ALA A 65 0.43 18.64 17.90
CA ALA A 65 1.81 18.90 17.51
C ALA A 65 1.91 20.14 16.60
N LEU A 66 1.04 20.26 15.62
CA LEU A 66 0.97 21.44 14.73
C LEU A 66 0.54 22.70 15.47
N SER A 67 -0.39 22.61 16.40
CA SER A 67 -0.86 23.75 17.22
C SER A 67 0.26 24.33 18.08
N VAL A 68 1.14 23.48 18.63
CA VAL A 68 2.32 23.94 19.38
C VAL A 68 3.25 24.77 18.49
N ALA A 69 3.42 24.38 17.23
CA ALA A 69 4.20 25.14 16.24
C ALA A 69 3.49 26.41 15.72
N GLY A 70 2.20 26.59 16.00
CA GLY A 70 1.41 27.74 15.55
C GLY A 70 0.65 27.51 14.24
N ILE A 71 0.53 26.24 13.81
CA ILE A 71 -0.24 25.86 12.62
C ILE A 71 -1.60 25.28 13.05
N THR A 72 -2.67 25.75 12.42
CA THR A 72 -4.03 25.25 12.69
C THR A 72 -4.37 24.09 11.77
N MET A 73 -4.87 22.97 12.32
CA MET A 73 -5.38 21.83 11.58
C MET A 73 -6.77 21.45 12.09
N ASN A 74 -7.73 21.27 11.18
CA ASN A 74 -9.04 20.71 11.46
C ASN A 74 -9.01 19.20 11.22
N LEU A 75 -9.90 18.47 11.88
CA LEU A 75 -10.10 17.05 11.66
C LEU A 75 -11.43 16.82 10.93
N GLU A 76 -11.42 16.00 9.88
CA GLU A 76 -12.59 15.62 9.10
C GLU A 76 -12.68 14.08 9.03
N ASN A 77 -13.84 13.55 9.41
CA ASN A 77 -14.11 12.13 9.41
C ASN A 77 -15.07 11.74 8.27
N GLN A 78 -14.81 10.63 7.61
CA GLN A 78 -15.68 10.05 6.60
C GLN A 78 -15.81 8.53 6.79
N GLU A 79 -16.92 7.95 6.34
CA GLU A 79 -17.08 6.51 6.22
C GLU A 79 -16.09 5.93 5.21
N TRP A 80 -15.67 4.67 5.41
CA TRP A 80 -14.56 4.05 4.70
C TRP A 80 -14.65 4.15 3.17
N ALA A 81 -15.76 3.72 2.57
CA ALA A 81 -15.92 3.76 1.11
C ALA A 81 -15.86 5.18 0.55
N THR A 82 -16.53 6.14 1.23
CA THR A 82 -16.49 7.56 0.84
C THR A 82 -15.10 8.15 1.00
N PHE A 83 -14.41 7.79 2.08
CA PHE A 83 -13.03 8.22 2.34
C PHE A 83 -12.07 7.77 1.24
N LEU A 84 -12.16 6.51 0.78
CA LEU A 84 -11.34 5.99 -0.31
C LEU A 84 -11.55 6.80 -1.59
N GLU A 85 -12.80 7.05 -1.98
CA GLU A 85 -13.11 7.85 -3.18
C GLU A 85 -12.63 9.30 -3.07
N THR A 86 -12.87 9.96 -1.93
CA THR A 86 -12.43 11.33 -1.68
C THR A 86 -10.91 11.45 -1.82
N ARG A 87 -10.18 10.49 -1.25
CA ARG A 87 -8.72 10.45 -1.31
C ARG A 87 -8.20 10.20 -2.72
N LYS A 88 -8.75 9.20 -3.43
CA LYS A 88 -8.37 8.87 -4.82
C LYS A 88 -8.64 10.00 -5.81
N ASN A 89 -9.74 10.72 -5.61
CA ASN A 89 -10.08 11.88 -6.44
C ASN A 89 -9.21 13.12 -6.13
N GLY A 90 -8.44 13.10 -5.03
CA GLY A 90 -7.63 14.24 -4.60
C GLY A 90 -8.46 15.37 -3.98
N ASP A 91 -9.67 15.07 -3.48
CA ASP A 91 -10.56 16.06 -2.88
C ASP A 91 -10.24 16.30 -1.38
N TYR A 92 -8.95 16.40 -1.07
CA TYR A 92 -8.43 16.60 0.29
C TYR A 92 -7.15 17.43 0.26
N SER A 93 -6.76 18.02 1.40
CA SER A 93 -5.45 18.67 1.57
C SER A 93 -4.42 17.75 2.23
N VAL A 94 -4.77 17.16 3.36
CA VAL A 94 -3.95 16.19 4.11
C VAL A 94 -4.85 15.02 4.51
N ALA A 95 -4.41 13.79 4.35
CA ALA A 95 -5.19 12.63 4.71
C ALA A 95 -4.36 11.58 5.47
N ARG A 96 -5.05 10.77 6.25
CA ARG A 96 -4.54 9.49 6.70
C ARG A 96 -4.35 8.58 5.50
N ASN A 97 -3.26 7.81 5.48
CA ASN A 97 -3.09 6.75 4.52
C ASN A 97 -2.34 5.57 5.15
N GLY A 98 -2.35 4.45 4.48
CA GLY A 98 -1.60 3.26 4.82
C GLY A 98 -1.41 2.40 3.58
N TRP A 99 -0.27 1.75 3.49
CA TRP A 99 0.02 0.80 2.43
C TRP A 99 0.56 -0.48 3.02
N LEU A 100 -0.07 -1.58 2.69
CA LEU A 100 0.43 -2.92 2.96
C LEU A 100 1.03 -3.48 1.66
N ALA A 101 2.07 -4.27 1.78
CA ALA A 101 2.69 -4.90 0.62
C ALA A 101 1.69 -5.79 -0.12
N ASP A 102 1.64 -5.70 -1.42
CA ASP A 102 0.82 -6.55 -2.28
C ASP A 102 1.54 -7.87 -2.59
N TYR A 103 2.87 -7.82 -2.64
CA TYR A 103 3.78 -8.94 -2.87
C TYR A 103 5.17 -8.62 -2.29
N ASN A 104 6.01 -9.64 -2.16
CA ASN A 104 7.31 -9.50 -1.50
C ASN A 104 8.40 -8.96 -2.44
N ASP A 105 8.24 -7.71 -2.88
CA ASP A 105 9.26 -6.94 -3.59
C ASP A 105 9.08 -5.44 -3.29
N PRO A 106 10.15 -4.68 -2.98
CA PRO A 106 10.04 -3.25 -2.64
C PRO A 106 9.35 -2.39 -3.70
N ILE A 107 9.31 -2.85 -4.96
CA ILE A 107 8.65 -2.11 -6.04
C ILE A 107 7.16 -1.89 -5.78
N CYS A 108 6.48 -2.74 -4.99
CA CYS A 108 5.07 -2.57 -4.66
C CYS A 108 4.78 -1.32 -3.78
N PHE A 109 5.80 -0.75 -3.14
CA PHE A 109 5.71 0.55 -2.45
C PHE A 109 6.02 1.72 -3.37
N LEU A 110 6.63 1.47 -4.53
CA LEU A 110 7.17 2.52 -5.39
C LEU A 110 6.34 2.72 -6.66
N ASP A 111 5.87 1.66 -7.31
CA ASP A 111 5.16 1.75 -8.59
C ASP A 111 3.74 2.32 -8.48
N MET A 112 3.14 2.29 -7.30
CA MET A 112 1.85 2.92 -7.04
C MET A 112 1.83 4.44 -7.23
N TRP A 113 2.99 5.10 -7.29
CA TRP A 113 3.12 6.55 -7.41
C TRP A 113 3.33 7.05 -8.83
N THR A 114 3.33 6.17 -9.81
CA THR A 114 3.35 6.57 -11.23
C THR A 114 2.11 7.39 -11.58
N SER A 115 2.23 8.26 -12.58
CA SER A 115 1.13 9.16 -12.98
C SER A 115 -0.11 8.42 -13.48
N GLY A 116 0.07 7.19 -13.98
CA GLY A 116 -1.00 6.31 -14.47
C GLY A 116 -1.63 5.41 -13.41
N SER A 117 -1.07 5.36 -12.20
CA SER A 117 -1.59 4.48 -11.14
C SER A 117 -2.88 5.04 -10.52
N GLY A 118 -3.87 4.18 -10.31
CA GLY A 118 -5.09 4.48 -9.56
C GLY A 118 -4.85 4.67 -8.07
N ASN A 119 -3.72 4.18 -7.55
CA ASN A 119 -3.32 4.31 -6.15
C ASN A 119 -2.44 5.55 -5.87
N ASN A 120 -2.22 6.41 -6.87
CA ASN A 120 -1.48 7.66 -6.71
C ASN A 120 -2.33 8.73 -6.00
N ASP A 121 -2.58 8.52 -4.72
CA ASP A 121 -3.42 9.39 -3.88
C ASP A 121 -2.81 10.78 -3.70
N VAL A 122 -1.48 10.91 -3.68
CA VAL A 122 -0.76 12.20 -3.62
C VAL A 122 -1.06 13.10 -4.81
N GLN A 123 -1.57 12.54 -5.91
CA GLN A 123 -1.83 13.24 -7.17
C GLN A 123 -0.55 13.69 -7.89
N TYR A 124 0.53 12.91 -7.76
CA TYR A 124 1.76 13.18 -8.51
C TYR A 124 1.51 13.23 -10.02
N GLY A 125 2.11 14.21 -10.69
CA GLY A 125 1.93 14.41 -12.14
C GLY A 125 0.52 14.84 -12.56
N LYS A 126 -0.36 15.23 -11.60
CA LYS A 126 -1.73 15.71 -11.86
C LYS A 126 -1.88 17.17 -11.43
N GLY A 127 -2.95 17.83 -11.89
CA GLY A 127 -3.29 19.19 -11.53
C GLY A 127 -2.19 20.20 -11.88
N ALA A 128 -1.94 21.15 -10.99
CA ALA A 128 -0.90 22.19 -11.19
C ALA A 128 0.51 21.58 -11.21
N HIS A 129 0.74 20.51 -10.45
CA HIS A 129 2.02 19.83 -10.38
C HIS A 129 2.42 19.15 -11.70
N ALA A 130 1.47 18.77 -12.55
CA ALA A 130 1.72 18.07 -13.81
C ALA A 130 2.64 18.83 -14.79
N THR A 131 2.77 20.14 -14.63
CA THR A 131 3.55 21.00 -15.54
C THR A 131 4.85 21.53 -14.92
N LEU A 132 5.18 21.13 -13.69
CA LEU A 132 6.40 21.59 -13.02
C LEU A 132 7.59 20.77 -13.50
N ALA A 133 8.50 21.44 -14.21
CA ALA A 133 9.73 20.89 -14.73
C ALA A 133 10.86 21.14 -13.72
N MET A 134 11.14 20.13 -12.85
CA MET A 134 12.07 20.28 -11.73
C MET A 134 12.74 18.97 -11.29
N TYR A 135 12.56 17.90 -12.04
CA TYR A 135 13.10 16.59 -11.69
C TYR A 135 14.18 16.17 -12.69
N ASP A 136 15.34 15.80 -12.18
CA ASP A 136 16.45 15.28 -12.97
C ASP A 136 16.60 13.77 -12.78
N LEU A 137 17.02 13.07 -13.85
CA LEU A 137 17.31 11.65 -13.83
C LEU A 137 18.49 11.35 -14.75
N ASP A 138 19.46 10.57 -14.27
CA ASP A 138 20.55 10.03 -15.11
C ASP A 138 20.83 8.58 -14.71
N LEU A 139 20.37 7.64 -15.53
CA LEU A 139 20.54 6.20 -15.32
C LEU A 139 21.76 5.62 -16.06
N THR A 140 22.59 6.45 -16.67
CA THR A 140 23.75 5.97 -17.44
C THR A 140 24.80 5.26 -16.59
N ALA A 141 24.86 5.56 -15.28
CA ALA A 141 25.73 4.86 -14.33
C ALA A 141 25.40 3.36 -14.19
N TRP A 142 24.14 2.99 -14.42
CA TRP A 142 23.65 1.61 -14.37
C TRP A 142 23.49 0.96 -15.75
N GLY A 143 24.02 1.63 -16.80
CA GLY A 143 24.04 1.06 -18.16
C GLY A 143 22.81 1.38 -19.01
N TYR A 144 21.90 2.23 -18.55
CA TYR A 144 20.71 2.66 -19.28
C TYR A 144 20.94 4.03 -19.94
N ASP A 145 20.65 4.16 -21.23
CA ASP A 145 20.69 5.44 -21.95
C ASP A 145 19.40 6.25 -21.69
N VAL A 146 19.21 6.58 -20.42
CA VAL A 146 18.04 7.30 -19.92
C VAL A 146 18.51 8.54 -19.15
N LYS A 147 18.12 9.71 -19.63
CA LYS A 147 18.36 11.01 -18.99
C LYS A 147 17.14 11.89 -19.11
N VAL A 148 16.80 12.56 -18.04
CA VAL A 148 15.81 13.64 -17.99
C VAL A 148 16.49 14.83 -17.31
N GLU A 149 16.38 16.01 -17.92
CA GLU A 149 16.87 17.29 -17.36
C GLU A 149 15.67 18.24 -17.27
N ASP A 150 15.44 18.82 -16.09
CA ASP A 150 14.27 19.68 -15.81
C ASP A 150 12.94 19.03 -16.25
N GLY A 151 12.78 17.73 -15.96
CA GLY A 151 11.58 16.96 -16.32
C GLY A 151 10.41 17.22 -15.38
N THR A 152 9.20 16.91 -15.84
CA THR A 152 8.03 16.79 -14.97
C THR A 152 8.08 15.50 -14.17
N TRP A 153 7.24 15.37 -13.13
CA TRP A 153 7.16 14.12 -12.35
C TRP A 153 6.90 12.91 -13.25
N ALA A 154 5.89 12.98 -14.12
CA ALA A 154 5.53 11.87 -15.00
C ALA A 154 6.68 11.50 -15.97
N GLU A 155 7.36 12.49 -16.57
CA GLU A 155 8.50 12.25 -17.46
C GLU A 155 9.67 11.58 -16.75
N THR A 156 9.83 11.82 -15.46
CA THR A 156 10.99 11.38 -14.68
C THR A 156 10.70 10.10 -13.93
N TYR A 157 9.63 10.09 -13.09
CA TYR A 157 9.34 8.97 -12.21
C TYR A 157 8.80 7.76 -12.98
N ASP A 158 7.89 7.98 -13.95
CA ASP A 158 7.33 6.88 -14.75
C ASP A 158 8.41 6.15 -15.55
N VAL A 159 9.38 6.91 -16.10
CA VAL A 159 10.54 6.33 -16.81
C VAL A 159 11.46 5.57 -15.85
N LEU A 160 11.68 6.09 -14.64
CA LEU A 160 12.48 5.38 -13.63
C LEU A 160 11.83 4.05 -13.25
N ILE A 161 10.54 4.05 -12.91
CA ILE A 161 9.81 2.82 -12.56
C ILE A 161 9.78 1.82 -13.72
N ALA A 162 9.52 2.28 -14.94
CA ALA A 162 9.55 1.41 -16.13
C ALA A 162 10.94 0.77 -16.32
N THR A 163 12.02 1.54 -16.05
CA THR A 163 13.40 1.03 -16.14
C THR A 163 13.67 0.00 -15.04
N ILE A 164 13.24 0.25 -13.81
CA ILE A 164 13.35 -0.71 -12.68
C ILE A 164 12.65 -2.02 -13.03
N LYS A 165 11.41 -1.96 -13.54
CA LYS A 165 10.60 -3.14 -13.90
C LYS A 165 11.24 -3.96 -15.04
N SER A 166 12.00 -3.32 -15.93
CA SER A 166 12.70 -3.99 -17.03
C SER A 166 14.14 -4.39 -16.70
N CYS A 167 14.66 -3.98 -15.55
CA CYS A 167 16.05 -4.22 -15.14
C CYS A 167 16.26 -5.67 -14.69
N THR A 168 17.20 -6.37 -15.32
CA THR A 168 17.60 -7.74 -14.98
C THR A 168 18.89 -7.81 -14.16
N ASP A 169 19.61 -6.69 -14.01
CA ASP A 169 20.74 -6.57 -13.09
C ASP A 169 20.22 -6.24 -11.70
N THR A 170 20.34 -7.18 -10.79
CA THR A 170 19.76 -7.08 -9.44
C THR A 170 20.35 -5.90 -8.65
N GLU A 171 21.66 -5.70 -8.66
CA GLU A 171 22.31 -4.60 -7.93
C GLU A 171 21.84 -3.23 -8.47
N ALA A 172 21.79 -3.09 -9.79
CA ALA A 172 21.28 -1.86 -10.43
C ALA A 172 19.80 -1.64 -10.12
N ARG A 173 18.98 -2.70 -10.13
CA ARG A 173 17.54 -2.63 -9.85
C ARG A 173 17.26 -2.09 -8.46
N TYR A 174 17.90 -2.64 -7.42
CA TYR A 174 17.72 -2.17 -6.04
C TYR A 174 18.27 -0.75 -5.84
N ALA A 175 19.40 -0.40 -6.46
CA ALA A 175 19.91 0.97 -6.42
C ALA A 175 18.94 1.99 -7.05
N MET A 176 18.28 1.63 -8.15
CA MET A 176 17.25 2.48 -8.76
C MET A 176 15.96 2.53 -7.92
N MET A 177 15.60 1.47 -7.20
CA MET A 177 14.47 1.51 -6.26
C MET A 177 14.73 2.45 -5.08
N HIS A 178 15.96 2.47 -4.53
CA HIS A 178 16.34 3.49 -3.54
C HIS A 178 16.24 4.91 -4.10
N LEU A 179 16.68 5.14 -5.35
CA LEU A 179 16.52 6.44 -6.01
C LEU A 179 15.04 6.83 -6.17
N ALA A 180 14.17 5.87 -6.48
CA ALA A 180 12.74 6.13 -6.57
C ALA A 180 12.15 6.53 -5.20
N GLU A 181 12.53 5.87 -4.11
CA GLU A 181 12.13 6.25 -2.77
C GLU A 181 12.67 7.64 -2.39
N ASP A 182 13.93 7.95 -2.71
CA ASP A 182 14.52 9.27 -2.50
C ASP A 182 13.68 10.38 -3.18
N MET A 183 13.26 10.15 -4.43
CA MET A 183 12.40 11.10 -5.15
C MET A 183 11.04 11.31 -4.48
N LEU A 184 10.41 10.24 -3.99
CA LEU A 184 9.14 10.32 -3.26
C LEU A 184 9.30 11.11 -1.97
N MET A 185 10.27 10.72 -1.15
CA MET A 185 10.46 11.28 0.19
C MET A 185 10.90 12.75 0.13
N ALA A 186 11.67 13.16 -0.88
CA ALA A 186 12.08 14.55 -1.08
C ALA A 186 10.89 15.51 -1.23
N THR A 187 9.76 15.05 -1.77
CA THR A 187 8.55 15.89 -1.92
C THR A 187 7.91 16.28 -0.59
N GLY A 188 8.16 15.52 0.48
CA GLY A 188 7.49 15.64 1.78
C GLY A 188 6.00 15.29 1.76
N CYS A 189 5.46 14.76 0.64
CA CYS A 189 4.05 14.43 0.53
C CYS A 189 3.68 13.10 1.21
N ILE A 190 4.66 12.23 1.42
CA ILE A 190 4.51 10.97 2.12
C ILE A 190 5.27 11.11 3.44
N VAL A 191 4.55 11.07 4.56
CA VAL A 191 5.14 11.21 5.91
C VAL A 191 4.90 9.93 6.69
N PRO A 192 5.83 8.96 6.64
CA PRO A 192 5.73 7.73 7.42
C PRO A 192 5.65 8.03 8.91
N LEU A 193 4.72 7.36 9.60
CA LEU A 193 4.57 7.46 11.05
C LEU A 193 5.02 6.18 11.75
N TYR A 194 4.53 5.02 11.31
CA TYR A 194 4.92 3.73 11.85
C TYR A 194 4.79 2.59 10.83
N TYR A 195 5.54 1.52 11.07
CA TYR A 195 5.37 0.25 10.40
C TYR A 195 4.29 -0.57 11.13
N TYR A 196 3.39 -1.17 10.35
CA TYR A 196 2.24 -1.90 10.85
C TYR A 196 2.61 -3.16 11.64
N THR A 197 1.74 -3.48 12.59
CA THR A 197 1.55 -4.82 13.11
C THR A 197 0.12 -5.26 12.81
N ASP A 198 -0.10 -6.55 12.60
CA ASP A 198 -1.42 -7.15 12.47
C ASP A 198 -1.94 -7.48 13.88
N LEU A 199 -3.00 -6.80 14.30
CA LEU A 199 -3.55 -6.88 15.64
C LEU A 199 -5.00 -7.36 15.56
N TYR A 200 -5.26 -8.56 16.09
CA TYR A 200 -6.59 -9.16 16.05
C TYR A 200 -6.84 -10.05 17.28
N MET A 201 -8.10 -10.43 17.49
CA MET A 201 -8.47 -11.47 18.45
C MET A 201 -9.11 -12.64 17.74
N ILE A 202 -8.73 -13.85 18.15
CA ILE A 202 -9.30 -15.09 17.64
C ILE A 202 -9.59 -16.04 18.82
N ASP A 203 -10.81 -16.61 18.85
CA ASP A 203 -11.22 -17.56 19.87
C ASP A 203 -10.42 -18.86 19.75
N ASP A 204 -9.98 -19.42 20.86
CA ASP A 204 -9.14 -20.61 20.95
C ASP A 204 -9.79 -21.91 20.40
N THR A 205 -11.08 -21.88 20.13
CA THR A 205 -11.82 -22.96 19.48
C THR A 205 -11.70 -22.96 17.96
N VAL A 206 -11.19 -21.88 17.35
CA VAL A 206 -11.02 -21.76 15.88
C VAL A 206 -9.70 -22.39 15.46
N ASN A 207 -9.76 -23.40 14.60
CA ASN A 207 -8.61 -24.04 13.99
C ASN A 207 -8.61 -23.80 12.49
N GLY A 208 -7.47 -24.02 11.79
CA GLY A 208 -7.36 -23.91 10.33
C GLY A 208 -7.42 -22.48 9.78
N PHE A 209 -7.48 -21.47 10.67
CA PHE A 209 -7.30 -20.06 10.34
C PHE A 209 -5.82 -19.76 10.14
N PHE A 210 -5.51 -18.86 9.21
CA PHE A 210 -4.19 -18.22 9.11
C PHE A 210 -4.31 -16.81 8.54
N SER A 211 -3.35 -15.96 8.87
CA SER A 211 -3.14 -14.65 8.26
C SER A 211 -1.79 -14.60 7.56
N ASN A 212 -1.60 -13.63 6.66
CA ASN A 212 -0.32 -13.39 6.02
C ASN A 212 0.19 -11.96 6.33
N PRO A 213 1.50 -11.68 6.14
CA PRO A 213 2.07 -10.36 6.40
C PRO A 213 1.53 -9.24 5.48
N LEU A 214 0.77 -9.60 4.45
CA LEU A 214 0.10 -8.68 3.52
C LEU A 214 -1.28 -8.24 4.04
N GLY A 215 -1.69 -8.71 5.23
CA GLY A 215 -2.94 -8.33 5.91
C GLY A 215 -4.14 -9.21 5.63
N TYR A 216 -4.01 -10.25 4.81
CA TYR A 216 -5.15 -11.12 4.48
C TYR A 216 -5.39 -12.16 5.57
N LYS A 217 -6.66 -12.46 5.83
CA LYS A 217 -7.13 -13.45 6.79
C LYS A 217 -7.91 -14.54 6.09
N TYR A 218 -7.48 -15.80 6.27
CA TYR A 218 -8.00 -16.95 5.53
C TYR A 218 -8.79 -17.87 6.46
N LEU A 219 -10.09 -18.03 6.17
CA LEU A 219 -11.05 -18.84 6.92
C LEU A 219 -11.60 -20.01 6.11
N MET A 220 -11.17 -20.19 4.85
CA MET A 220 -11.75 -21.20 3.96
C MET A 220 -11.60 -22.64 4.46
N TYR A 221 -10.63 -22.89 5.33
CA TYR A 221 -10.38 -24.18 5.97
C TYR A 221 -10.57 -24.12 7.50
N ALA A 222 -11.20 -23.02 7.98
CA ALA A 222 -11.46 -22.88 9.40
C ALA A 222 -12.42 -23.95 9.90
N ASP A 223 -12.20 -24.43 11.13
CA ASP A 223 -13.05 -25.34 11.88
C ASP A 223 -13.20 -24.83 13.30
N VAL A 224 -14.38 -24.97 13.86
CA VAL A 224 -14.68 -24.53 15.23
C VAL A 224 -14.89 -25.76 16.13
N ALA A 225 -14.05 -25.93 17.14
CA ALA A 225 -14.13 -27.04 18.07
C ALA A 225 -15.46 -27.01 18.86
N GLY A 226 -16.18 -28.14 18.85
CA GLY A 226 -17.47 -28.25 19.55
C GLY A 226 -18.69 -27.99 18.68
N ALA A 227 -18.50 -27.79 17.39
CA ALA A 227 -19.42 -27.90 16.26
C ALA A 227 -20.57 -26.90 16.18
N THR A 228 -20.28 -25.85 15.44
CA THR A 228 -21.32 -25.19 14.64
C THR A 228 -20.91 -25.26 13.19
N ASP A 229 -21.86 -25.40 12.25
CA ASP A 229 -21.57 -25.31 10.81
C ASP A 229 -21.38 -23.85 10.38
N THR A 230 -21.37 -22.91 11.30
CA THR A 230 -21.30 -21.46 11.06
C THR A 230 -20.24 -20.81 11.94
N ILE A 231 -19.40 -19.95 11.35
CA ILE A 231 -18.49 -19.05 12.06
C ILE A 231 -18.93 -17.61 11.84
N SER A 232 -18.89 -16.80 12.90
CA SER A 232 -19.19 -15.36 12.88
C SER A 232 -17.92 -14.57 13.18
N VAL A 233 -17.60 -13.63 12.30
CA VAL A 233 -16.38 -12.81 12.38
C VAL A 233 -16.69 -11.35 12.06
N CYS A 234 -15.83 -10.43 12.48
CA CYS A 234 -15.86 -9.03 12.06
C CYS A 234 -14.45 -8.59 11.69
N LEU A 235 -14.18 -8.44 10.40
CA LEU A 235 -12.85 -8.12 9.87
C LEU A 235 -12.74 -6.69 9.35
N ALA A 236 -13.87 -6.02 9.10
CA ALA A 236 -13.90 -4.68 8.51
C ALA A 236 -15.30 -4.06 8.58
N SER A 237 -15.41 -2.82 8.11
CA SER A 237 -16.66 -2.17 7.75
C SER A 237 -17.15 -2.62 6.35
N GLU A 238 -18.12 -1.92 5.77
CA GLU A 238 -18.62 -2.21 4.41
C GLU A 238 -17.50 -2.06 3.38
N PRO A 239 -17.20 -3.10 2.58
CA PRO A 239 -16.19 -3.00 1.53
C PRO A 239 -16.69 -2.07 0.41
N GLN A 240 -15.76 -1.33 -0.20
CA GLN A 240 -16.08 -0.45 -1.34
C GLN A 240 -16.64 -1.25 -2.52
N THR A 241 -16.03 -2.39 -2.80
CA THR A 241 -16.43 -3.31 -3.88
C THR A 241 -15.90 -4.71 -3.60
N LEU A 242 -16.61 -5.71 -4.12
CA LEU A 242 -16.14 -7.11 -4.18
C LEU A 242 -15.85 -7.57 -5.62
N ASP A 243 -15.72 -6.64 -6.58
CA ASP A 243 -15.18 -6.94 -7.91
C ASP A 243 -13.66 -7.12 -7.80
N PRO A 244 -13.09 -8.30 -8.13
CA PRO A 244 -11.66 -8.56 -8.02
C PRO A 244 -10.78 -7.57 -8.77
N ALA A 245 -11.25 -7.04 -9.90
CA ALA A 245 -10.49 -6.07 -10.70
C ALA A 245 -10.53 -4.65 -10.13
N LEU A 246 -11.58 -4.30 -9.39
CA LEU A 246 -11.81 -2.92 -8.88
C LEU A 246 -11.46 -2.79 -7.40
N ASN A 247 -11.38 -3.91 -6.67
CA ASN A 247 -11.01 -3.86 -5.26
C ASN A 247 -9.53 -3.46 -5.10
N SER A 248 -9.28 -2.49 -4.23
CA SER A 248 -7.94 -2.03 -3.87
C SER A 248 -7.76 -1.84 -2.36
N ALA A 249 -8.58 -2.54 -1.56
CA ALA A 249 -8.50 -2.53 -0.11
C ALA A 249 -8.43 -3.96 0.46
N VAL A 250 -7.69 -4.14 1.56
CA VAL A 250 -7.41 -5.45 2.16
C VAL A 250 -8.66 -6.15 2.65
N ASP A 251 -9.64 -5.42 3.19
CA ASP A 251 -10.92 -5.93 3.64
C ASP A 251 -11.71 -6.61 2.51
N GLY A 252 -11.88 -5.91 1.39
CA GLY A 252 -12.51 -6.47 0.21
C GLY A 252 -11.70 -7.62 -0.39
N ALA A 253 -10.37 -7.50 -0.45
CA ALA A 253 -9.48 -8.54 -0.95
C ALA A 253 -9.57 -9.83 -0.11
N THR A 254 -9.63 -9.72 1.22
CA THR A 254 -9.85 -10.86 2.12
C THR A 254 -11.17 -11.57 1.79
N MET A 255 -12.26 -10.83 1.57
CA MET A 255 -13.55 -11.41 1.20
C MET A 255 -13.48 -12.07 -0.19
N VAL A 256 -12.87 -11.39 -1.17
CA VAL A 256 -12.69 -11.91 -2.55
C VAL A 256 -11.87 -13.21 -2.55
N ALA A 257 -10.86 -13.35 -1.69
CA ALA A 257 -10.06 -14.57 -1.57
C ALA A 257 -10.87 -15.80 -1.13
N HIS A 258 -12.03 -15.61 -0.46
CA HIS A 258 -12.95 -16.71 -0.13
C HIS A 258 -13.93 -17.03 -1.26
N LEU A 259 -14.19 -16.06 -2.14
CA LEU A 259 -15.20 -16.11 -3.19
C LEU A 259 -14.66 -16.55 -4.55
N PHE A 260 -13.35 -16.38 -4.77
CA PHE A 260 -12.71 -16.73 -6.04
C PHE A 260 -11.50 -17.65 -5.86
N SER A 261 -11.19 -18.39 -6.91
CA SER A 261 -9.95 -19.14 -7.12
C SER A 261 -9.19 -18.55 -8.28
N GLY A 262 -8.01 -18.00 -8.00
CA GLY A 262 -7.01 -17.59 -8.99
C GLY A 262 -6.20 -18.77 -9.51
N LEU A 263 -5.20 -18.56 -10.36
CA LEU A 263 -4.27 -19.64 -10.76
C LEU A 263 -3.44 -20.15 -9.58
N ALA A 264 -3.12 -19.27 -8.65
CA ALA A 264 -2.39 -19.54 -7.40
C ALA A 264 -3.16 -18.99 -6.19
N LYS A 265 -2.80 -19.46 -4.99
CA LYS A 265 -3.29 -18.95 -3.70
C LYS A 265 -2.24 -19.05 -2.62
N TRP A 266 -2.43 -18.28 -1.55
CA TRP A 266 -1.72 -18.45 -0.29
C TRP A 266 -2.22 -19.67 0.47
N ALA A 267 -1.29 -20.41 1.10
CA ALA A 267 -1.57 -21.54 1.97
C ALA A 267 -0.51 -21.67 3.07
N GLN A 268 -0.73 -22.56 4.01
CA GLN A 268 0.30 -22.99 4.96
C GLN A 268 0.80 -24.38 4.62
N ASP A 269 2.11 -24.59 4.73
CA ASP A 269 2.70 -25.94 4.66
C ASP A 269 2.47 -26.71 5.98
N ASP A 270 2.92 -27.96 6.03
CA ASP A 270 2.78 -28.84 7.22
C ASP A 270 3.51 -28.29 8.47
N ASN A 271 4.39 -27.29 8.33
CA ASN A 271 5.11 -26.64 9.41
C ASN A 271 4.49 -25.29 9.80
N GLY A 272 3.40 -24.87 9.14
CA GLY A 272 2.74 -23.58 9.33
C GLY A 272 3.43 -22.42 8.60
N ASN A 273 4.40 -22.67 7.71
CA ASN A 273 5.00 -21.62 6.90
C ASN A 273 4.05 -21.21 5.77
N LEU A 274 4.01 -19.92 5.48
CA LEU A 274 3.25 -19.39 4.35
C LEU A 274 3.94 -19.74 3.04
N VAL A 275 3.17 -20.24 2.10
CA VAL A 275 3.62 -20.64 0.76
C VAL A 275 2.58 -20.25 -0.29
N ILE A 276 3.04 -20.03 -1.53
CA ILE A 276 2.15 -19.93 -2.69
C ILE A 276 2.02 -21.31 -3.33
N VAL A 277 0.79 -21.75 -3.53
CA VAL A 277 0.48 -23.03 -4.15
C VAL A 277 -0.45 -22.85 -5.35
N ALA A 278 -0.49 -23.86 -6.24
CA ALA A 278 -1.47 -23.89 -7.32
C ALA A 278 -2.90 -23.97 -6.74
N ASP A 279 -3.81 -23.19 -7.29
CA ASP A 279 -5.23 -23.20 -6.95
C ASP A 279 -6.07 -23.67 -8.14
N ALA A 280 -6.55 -22.79 -9.01
CA ALA A 280 -7.21 -23.20 -10.25
C ALA A 280 -6.24 -23.85 -11.26
N ALA A 281 -4.97 -23.52 -11.24
CA ALA A 281 -3.95 -24.23 -12.02
C ALA A 281 -3.73 -25.66 -11.46
N GLU A 282 -3.45 -26.62 -12.34
CA GLU A 282 -3.06 -27.98 -11.92
C GLU A 282 -1.74 -27.97 -11.16
N GLU A 283 -0.78 -27.11 -11.59
CA GLU A 283 0.51 -26.89 -10.95
C GLU A 283 1.03 -25.48 -11.25
N LEU A 284 1.93 -24.95 -10.42
CA LEU A 284 2.74 -23.79 -10.74
C LEU A 284 3.89 -24.23 -11.65
N VAL A 285 4.09 -23.53 -12.75
CA VAL A 285 5.05 -23.90 -13.78
C VAL A 285 6.25 -22.95 -13.79
N GLU A 286 7.41 -23.46 -14.17
CA GLU A 286 8.57 -22.65 -14.48
C GLU A 286 8.40 -21.97 -15.83
N GLY A 287 8.76 -20.69 -15.90
CA GLY A 287 8.68 -19.91 -17.13
C GLY A 287 9.78 -20.29 -18.12
N VAL A 288 9.47 -20.27 -19.40
CA VAL A 288 10.43 -20.47 -20.48
C VAL A 288 10.99 -19.12 -20.92
N VAL A 289 12.29 -18.91 -20.73
CA VAL A 289 12.97 -17.68 -21.17
C VAL A 289 13.13 -17.72 -22.68
N ASN A 290 12.62 -16.71 -23.36
CA ASN A 290 12.69 -16.54 -24.81
C ASN A 290 14.01 -15.90 -25.27
N GLU A 291 14.32 -15.95 -26.55
CA GLU A 291 15.54 -15.36 -27.13
C GLU A 291 15.60 -13.82 -26.94
N ASP A 292 14.45 -13.15 -26.79
CA ASP A 292 14.34 -11.71 -26.57
C ASP A 292 14.37 -11.30 -25.07
N GLY A 293 14.55 -12.27 -24.17
CA GLY A 293 14.59 -12.06 -22.72
C GLY A 293 13.23 -12.08 -22.04
N THR A 294 12.14 -12.12 -22.78
CA THR A 294 10.79 -12.32 -22.22
C THR A 294 10.63 -13.73 -21.66
N VAL A 295 9.64 -13.93 -20.79
CA VAL A 295 9.39 -15.25 -20.19
C VAL A 295 7.95 -15.65 -20.46
N THR A 296 7.77 -16.86 -21.00
CA THR A 296 6.44 -17.41 -21.31
C THR A 296 6.10 -18.52 -20.33
N TYR A 297 4.90 -18.41 -19.74
CA TYR A 297 4.30 -19.42 -18.87
C TYR A 297 3.09 -20.03 -19.56
N THR A 298 2.88 -21.34 -19.38
CA THR A 298 1.69 -22.05 -19.86
C THR A 298 1.10 -22.86 -18.73
N TYR A 299 -0.05 -22.41 -18.21
CA TYR A 299 -0.78 -23.07 -17.13
C TYR A 299 -1.91 -23.91 -17.69
N THR A 300 -2.16 -25.06 -17.07
CA THR A 300 -3.35 -25.87 -17.34
C THR A 300 -4.31 -25.71 -16.16
N ILE A 301 -5.54 -25.29 -16.39
CA ILE A 301 -6.55 -25.23 -15.33
C ILE A 301 -7.14 -26.62 -15.06
N ARG A 302 -7.56 -26.84 -13.80
CA ARG A 302 -8.11 -28.13 -13.34
C ARG A 302 -9.33 -28.52 -14.15
N GLU A 303 -9.47 -29.81 -14.42
CA GLU A 303 -10.64 -30.36 -15.09
C GLU A 303 -11.89 -30.26 -14.21
N GLY A 304 -13.03 -29.90 -14.80
CA GLY A 304 -14.33 -29.94 -14.14
C GLY A 304 -14.59 -28.82 -13.16
N MET A 305 -13.77 -27.77 -13.14
CA MET A 305 -14.04 -26.57 -12.34
C MET A 305 -15.33 -25.90 -12.78
N LYS A 306 -16.08 -25.38 -11.80
CA LYS A 306 -17.38 -24.75 -12.03
C LYS A 306 -17.49 -23.40 -11.31
N TRP A 307 -18.24 -22.53 -11.94
CA TRP A 307 -18.81 -21.36 -11.31
C TRP A 307 -19.94 -21.73 -10.34
N SER A 308 -20.27 -20.85 -9.40
CA SER A 308 -21.32 -21.08 -8.41
C SER A 308 -22.71 -21.34 -9.02
N ASN A 309 -22.96 -20.87 -10.25
CA ASN A 309 -24.19 -21.13 -10.99
C ASN A 309 -24.18 -22.50 -11.75
N GLY A 310 -23.05 -23.22 -11.71
CA GLY A 310 -22.86 -24.53 -12.35
C GLY A 310 -22.26 -24.48 -13.76
N ASP A 311 -22.02 -23.29 -14.33
CA ASP A 311 -21.30 -23.15 -15.60
C ASP A 311 -19.85 -23.62 -15.44
N GLU A 312 -19.22 -24.06 -16.54
CA GLU A 312 -17.82 -24.49 -16.55
C GLU A 312 -16.89 -23.27 -16.47
N VAL A 313 -15.86 -23.35 -15.62
CA VAL A 313 -14.77 -22.36 -15.60
C VAL A 313 -13.81 -22.68 -16.74
N LYS A 314 -13.51 -21.68 -17.57
CA LYS A 314 -12.69 -21.81 -18.78
C LYS A 314 -11.39 -21.05 -18.66
N ALA A 315 -10.38 -21.46 -19.44
CA ALA A 315 -9.14 -20.71 -19.57
C ALA A 315 -9.37 -19.27 -20.08
N SER A 316 -10.34 -19.10 -20.97
CA SER A 316 -10.73 -17.78 -21.48
C SER A 316 -11.31 -16.84 -20.41
N ASP A 317 -11.89 -17.35 -19.31
CA ASP A 317 -12.42 -16.51 -18.23
C ASP A 317 -11.29 -15.74 -17.52
N PHE A 318 -10.12 -16.38 -17.33
CA PHE A 318 -8.95 -15.73 -16.77
C PHE A 318 -8.39 -14.66 -17.71
N VAL A 319 -8.14 -15.03 -18.97
CA VAL A 319 -7.54 -14.09 -19.94
C VAL A 319 -8.45 -12.88 -20.18
N ASN A 320 -9.76 -13.08 -20.28
CA ASN A 320 -10.70 -11.99 -20.42
C ASN A 320 -10.75 -11.09 -19.17
N ALA A 321 -10.68 -11.67 -17.97
CA ALA A 321 -10.60 -10.91 -16.71
C ALA A 321 -9.33 -10.05 -16.65
N TRP A 322 -8.18 -10.59 -17.05
CA TRP A 322 -6.91 -9.86 -17.10
C TRP A 322 -6.95 -8.72 -18.12
N GLN A 323 -7.49 -8.96 -19.34
CA GLN A 323 -7.68 -7.91 -20.34
C GLN A 323 -8.59 -6.79 -19.82
N ARG A 324 -9.67 -7.16 -19.10
CA ARG A 324 -10.57 -6.20 -18.46
C ARG A 324 -9.86 -5.38 -17.38
N ALA A 325 -9.19 -6.04 -16.44
CA ALA A 325 -8.50 -5.38 -15.33
C ALA A 325 -7.37 -4.44 -15.80
N ALA A 326 -6.66 -4.82 -16.87
CA ALA A 326 -5.59 -4.02 -17.47
C ALA A 326 -6.10 -2.87 -18.36
N SER A 327 -7.41 -2.82 -18.67
CA SER A 327 -7.96 -1.87 -19.62
C SER A 327 -8.08 -0.46 -19.03
N ALA A 328 -7.70 0.54 -19.82
CA ALA A 328 -7.92 1.94 -19.46
C ALA A 328 -9.42 2.32 -19.39
N GLU A 329 -10.31 1.54 -20.04
CA GLU A 329 -11.75 1.75 -20.01
C GLU A 329 -12.33 1.43 -18.63
N LEU A 330 -11.87 0.34 -17.99
CA LEU A 330 -12.29 0.00 -16.64
C LEU A 330 -11.69 0.96 -15.61
N GLY A 331 -10.44 1.38 -15.82
CA GLY A 331 -9.72 2.29 -14.92
C GLY A 331 -9.48 1.67 -13.54
N ALA A 332 -9.18 0.36 -13.49
CA ALA A 332 -8.88 -0.34 -12.25
C ALA A 332 -7.65 0.26 -11.54
N ASP A 333 -7.73 0.49 -10.23
CA ASP A 333 -6.63 1.04 -9.44
C ASP A 333 -5.35 0.22 -9.56
N TYR A 334 -5.49 -1.11 -9.60
CA TYR A 334 -4.40 -2.08 -9.77
C TYR A 334 -4.16 -2.50 -11.23
N GLY A 335 -4.74 -1.81 -12.22
CA GLY A 335 -4.50 -2.10 -13.64
C GLY A 335 -3.01 -2.11 -14.01
N TYR A 336 -2.19 -1.28 -13.36
CA TYR A 336 -0.75 -1.20 -13.56
C TYR A 336 0.01 -2.47 -13.13
N MET A 337 -0.54 -3.35 -12.32
CA MET A 337 0.07 -4.64 -11.98
C MET A 337 0.28 -5.53 -13.21
N PHE A 338 -0.46 -5.29 -14.29
CA PHE A 338 -0.26 -5.97 -15.57
C PHE A 338 0.88 -5.39 -16.41
N GLU A 339 1.57 -4.34 -15.98
CA GLU A 339 2.75 -3.79 -16.69
C GLU A 339 3.86 -4.82 -16.86
N VAL A 340 3.93 -5.82 -15.99
CA VAL A 340 4.86 -6.95 -16.13
C VAL A 340 4.50 -7.86 -17.29
N VAL A 341 3.25 -7.85 -17.74
CA VAL A 341 2.76 -8.66 -18.87
C VAL A 341 3.02 -7.93 -20.18
N LYS A 342 3.64 -8.62 -21.13
CA LYS A 342 3.90 -8.06 -22.46
C LYS A 342 2.59 -7.62 -23.14
N GLY A 343 2.61 -6.45 -23.75
CA GLY A 343 1.44 -5.87 -24.42
C GLY A 343 0.60 -4.94 -23.54
N TYR A 344 0.90 -4.77 -22.25
CA TYR A 344 0.23 -3.78 -21.42
C TYR A 344 0.33 -2.37 -22.05
N GLY A 345 -0.75 -1.60 -21.97
CA GLY A 345 -0.85 -0.28 -22.58
C GLY A 345 -1.00 -0.28 -24.12
N THR A 346 -1.16 -1.46 -24.72
CA THR A 346 -1.50 -1.64 -26.16
C THR A 346 -2.92 -2.17 -26.30
N ASP A 347 -3.27 -2.70 -27.48
CA ASP A 347 -4.62 -3.23 -27.75
C ASP A 347 -4.96 -4.47 -26.92
N ALA A 348 -3.95 -5.27 -26.51
CA ALA A 348 -4.16 -6.45 -25.68
C ALA A 348 -2.87 -6.91 -24.97
N LEU A 349 -3.02 -7.54 -23.79
CA LEU A 349 -1.98 -8.30 -23.13
C LEU A 349 -1.57 -9.51 -23.98
N ASP A 350 -0.28 -9.87 -23.97
CA ASP A 350 0.20 -11.13 -24.57
C ASP A 350 -0.18 -12.32 -23.67
N ALA A 351 -1.47 -12.57 -23.61
CA ALA A 351 -2.12 -13.66 -22.90
C ALA A 351 -3.19 -14.28 -23.78
N THR A 352 -3.16 -15.60 -23.92
CA THR A 352 -4.09 -16.37 -24.77
C THR A 352 -4.63 -17.58 -24.03
N ALA A 353 -5.81 -18.02 -24.41
CA ALA A 353 -6.48 -19.18 -23.85
C ALA A 353 -6.84 -20.20 -24.94
N ASP A 354 -6.73 -21.48 -24.60
CA ASP A 354 -7.28 -22.60 -25.34
C ASP A 354 -8.23 -23.35 -24.41
N ASP A 355 -9.53 -23.14 -24.57
CA ASP A 355 -10.56 -23.74 -23.71
C ASP A 355 -10.65 -25.26 -23.89
N ASP A 356 -10.39 -25.78 -25.09
CA ASP A 356 -10.39 -27.23 -25.35
C ASP A 356 -9.19 -27.94 -24.67
N ALA A 357 -8.03 -27.29 -24.67
CA ALA A 357 -6.84 -27.77 -23.97
C ALA A 357 -6.81 -27.35 -22.50
N ARG A 358 -7.69 -26.46 -22.06
CA ARG A 358 -7.73 -25.85 -20.73
C ARG A 358 -6.45 -25.08 -20.39
N THR A 359 -5.79 -24.47 -21.38
CA THR A 359 -4.50 -23.82 -21.17
C THR A 359 -4.58 -22.30 -21.29
N ILE A 360 -3.77 -21.65 -20.44
CA ILE A 360 -3.53 -20.21 -20.46
C ILE A 360 -2.04 -20.02 -20.75
N THR A 361 -1.72 -19.32 -21.82
CA THR A 361 -0.35 -18.93 -22.14
C THR A 361 -0.19 -17.44 -21.98
N VAL A 362 0.76 -17.00 -21.16
CA VAL A 362 1.05 -15.59 -20.88
C VAL A 362 2.55 -15.34 -21.02
N THR A 363 2.90 -14.19 -21.63
CA THR A 363 4.29 -13.76 -21.76
C THR A 363 4.50 -12.50 -20.91
N ILE A 364 5.50 -12.54 -20.01
CA ILE A 364 5.94 -11.38 -19.23
C ILE A 364 7.23 -10.79 -19.82
N ASN A 365 7.47 -9.51 -19.54
CA ASN A 365 8.55 -8.75 -20.16
C ASN A 365 9.96 -9.26 -19.78
N ASN A 366 10.13 -9.76 -18.57
CA ASN A 366 11.35 -10.36 -18.03
C ASN A 366 11.03 -11.25 -16.82
N ALA A 367 12.00 -12.05 -16.38
CA ALA A 367 11.84 -12.85 -15.16
C ALA A 367 11.72 -11.94 -13.92
N ILE A 368 10.72 -12.21 -13.08
CA ILE A 368 10.49 -11.55 -11.80
C ILE A 368 10.28 -12.61 -10.71
N SER A 369 10.70 -12.31 -9.47
CA SER A 369 10.60 -13.24 -8.34
C SER A 369 9.17 -13.42 -7.82
N TYR A 370 8.35 -12.38 -7.92
CA TYR A 370 7.00 -12.29 -7.35
C TYR A 370 5.87 -12.68 -8.31
N TRP A 371 6.16 -13.31 -9.45
CA TRP A 371 5.14 -13.68 -10.44
C TRP A 371 4.02 -14.56 -9.85
N ASN A 372 4.36 -15.57 -9.05
CA ASN A 372 3.37 -16.44 -8.42
C ASN A 372 2.51 -15.69 -7.37
N GLU A 373 3.05 -14.67 -6.72
CA GLU A 373 2.30 -13.82 -5.81
C GLU A 373 1.28 -12.95 -6.55
N LEU A 374 1.63 -12.42 -7.73
CA LEU A 374 0.66 -11.73 -8.59
C LEU A 374 -0.50 -12.66 -9.00
N LEU A 375 -0.21 -13.93 -9.33
CA LEU A 375 -1.26 -14.90 -9.67
C LEU A 375 -2.18 -15.25 -8.50
N ALA A 376 -1.73 -15.03 -7.25
CA ALA A 376 -2.51 -15.20 -6.03
C ALA A 376 -3.21 -13.90 -5.59
N PHE A 377 -2.96 -12.79 -6.28
CA PHE A 377 -3.55 -11.49 -5.97
C PHE A 377 -4.92 -11.32 -6.64
N PRO A 378 -5.93 -10.76 -5.96
CA PRO A 378 -7.32 -10.70 -6.45
C PRO A 378 -7.49 -10.14 -7.87
N THR A 379 -6.71 -9.12 -8.25
CA THR A 379 -6.79 -8.50 -9.59
C THR A 379 -6.50 -9.49 -10.74
N TYR A 380 -5.78 -10.59 -10.46
CA TYR A 380 -5.52 -11.67 -11.41
C TYR A 380 -6.58 -12.79 -11.39
N TYR A 381 -7.63 -12.68 -10.58
CA TYR A 381 -8.66 -13.70 -10.51
C TYR A 381 -9.59 -13.64 -11.72
N PRO A 382 -10.20 -14.77 -12.11
CA PRO A 382 -11.15 -14.80 -13.22
C PRO A 382 -12.47 -14.17 -12.80
N VAL A 383 -13.25 -13.66 -13.75
CA VAL A 383 -14.64 -13.25 -13.55
C VAL A 383 -15.55 -13.92 -14.57
N HIS A 384 -16.77 -14.28 -14.14
CA HIS A 384 -17.75 -14.89 -15.01
C HIS A 384 -18.21 -13.91 -16.12
N ALA A 385 -18.47 -14.43 -17.31
CA ALA A 385 -18.81 -13.61 -18.49
C ALA A 385 -20.01 -12.65 -18.28
N SER A 386 -20.94 -12.99 -17.37
CA SER A 386 -22.07 -12.11 -17.02
C SER A 386 -21.66 -10.78 -16.35
N ALA A 387 -20.44 -10.70 -15.82
CA ALA A 387 -19.92 -9.47 -15.21
C ALA A 387 -19.64 -8.37 -16.24
N TYR A 388 -19.33 -8.73 -17.49
CA TYR A 388 -18.97 -7.74 -18.53
C TYR A 388 -20.14 -6.89 -19.00
N ASP A 389 -21.38 -7.39 -18.89
CA ASP A 389 -22.60 -6.71 -19.32
C ASP A 389 -23.35 -6.02 -18.16
N ASN A 390 -22.84 -6.09 -16.93
CA ASN A 390 -23.52 -5.58 -15.75
C ASN A 390 -22.53 -4.95 -14.77
N GLU A 391 -22.35 -3.64 -14.79
CA GLU A 391 -21.45 -2.91 -13.91
C GLU A 391 -21.74 -3.11 -12.40
N ALA A 392 -22.99 -3.43 -12.07
CA ALA A 392 -23.41 -3.66 -10.68
C ALA A 392 -23.39 -5.15 -10.28
N TRP A 393 -22.73 -6.03 -11.03
CA TRP A 393 -22.74 -7.47 -10.76
C TRP A 393 -22.20 -7.84 -9.36
N ALA A 394 -21.25 -7.07 -8.84
CA ALA A 394 -20.57 -7.33 -7.57
C ALA A 394 -21.21 -6.60 -6.36
N THR A 395 -22.48 -6.15 -6.48
CA THR A 395 -23.17 -5.38 -5.42
C THR A 395 -24.35 -6.13 -4.80
N ALA A 396 -24.71 -7.32 -5.30
CA ALA A 396 -25.84 -8.08 -4.80
C ALA A 396 -25.63 -9.59 -4.97
N PRO A 397 -26.13 -10.42 -4.02
CA PRO A 397 -25.95 -11.88 -4.07
C PRO A 397 -26.47 -12.53 -5.36
N GLU A 398 -27.59 -12.01 -5.90
CA GLU A 398 -28.27 -12.61 -7.05
C GLU A 398 -27.50 -12.50 -8.37
N THR A 399 -26.57 -11.56 -8.43
CA THR A 399 -25.73 -11.30 -9.61
C THR A 399 -24.28 -11.73 -9.43
N TYR A 400 -23.90 -12.11 -8.20
CA TYR A 400 -22.53 -12.43 -7.82
C TYR A 400 -22.20 -13.90 -8.13
N ILE A 401 -21.62 -14.16 -9.31
CA ILE A 401 -21.18 -15.48 -9.74
C ILE A 401 -19.67 -15.60 -9.51
N CYS A 402 -19.25 -16.56 -8.70
CA CYS A 402 -17.87 -16.77 -8.28
C CYS A 402 -17.47 -18.25 -8.38
N ASN A 403 -16.17 -18.56 -8.25
CA ASN A 403 -15.64 -19.92 -8.41
C ASN A 403 -14.85 -20.43 -7.20
N GLY A 404 -14.86 -19.69 -6.08
CA GLY A 404 -14.11 -20.03 -4.87
C GLY A 404 -14.87 -20.94 -3.91
N ALA A 405 -14.32 -21.07 -2.69
CA ALA A 405 -14.80 -21.95 -1.63
C ALA A 405 -16.20 -21.58 -1.13
N TYR A 406 -16.56 -20.31 -1.21
CA TYR A 406 -17.84 -19.78 -0.77
C TYR A 406 -18.53 -18.96 -1.86
N THR A 407 -19.81 -18.71 -1.68
CA THR A 407 -20.64 -17.80 -2.48
C THR A 407 -21.43 -16.90 -1.55
N ILE A 408 -21.80 -15.70 -1.99
CA ILE A 408 -22.62 -14.77 -1.20
C ILE A 408 -24.06 -15.24 -1.22
N SER A 409 -24.62 -15.58 -0.06
CA SER A 409 -26.02 -15.98 0.07
C SER A 409 -26.93 -14.84 0.56
N ALA A 410 -26.38 -13.89 1.31
CA ALA A 410 -27.06 -12.68 1.73
C ALA A 410 -26.08 -11.53 1.91
N TRP A 411 -26.53 -10.31 1.64
CA TRP A 411 -25.78 -9.09 1.89
C TRP A 411 -26.70 -8.03 2.45
N GLU A 412 -26.61 -7.84 3.76
CA GLU A 412 -27.28 -6.75 4.46
C GLU A 412 -26.26 -5.60 4.61
N HIS A 413 -26.33 -4.64 3.71
CA HIS A 413 -25.37 -3.52 3.65
C HIS A 413 -25.21 -2.83 5.01
N ASN A 414 -23.97 -2.52 5.38
CA ASN A 414 -23.55 -1.97 6.67
C ASN A 414 -23.93 -2.85 7.90
N SER A 415 -24.15 -4.14 7.71
CA SER A 415 -24.54 -5.07 8.76
C SER A 415 -23.76 -6.37 8.66
N VAL A 416 -24.05 -7.18 7.64
CA VAL A 416 -23.43 -8.51 7.50
C VAL A 416 -23.44 -9.00 6.05
N ILE A 417 -22.33 -9.61 5.64
CA ILE A 417 -22.22 -10.43 4.43
C ILE A 417 -22.22 -11.89 4.87
N THR A 418 -23.17 -12.68 4.37
CA THR A 418 -23.23 -14.11 4.66
C THR A 418 -22.68 -14.90 3.48
N LEU A 419 -21.58 -15.59 3.73
CA LEU A 419 -20.96 -16.50 2.78
C LEU A 419 -21.44 -17.92 3.07
N THR A 420 -21.88 -18.65 2.04
CA THR A 420 -22.30 -20.05 2.13
C THR A 420 -21.37 -20.91 1.30
N LYS A 421 -21.00 -22.08 1.80
CA LYS A 421 -20.15 -23.07 1.12
C LYS A 421 -20.63 -23.27 -0.32
N ASN A 422 -19.71 -23.18 -1.25
CA ASN A 422 -19.95 -23.42 -2.67
C ASN A 422 -19.79 -24.91 -3.00
N GLU A 423 -20.89 -25.63 -3.17
CA GLU A 423 -20.88 -27.05 -3.52
C GLU A 423 -20.29 -27.33 -4.92
N ASN A 424 -20.14 -26.30 -5.76
CA ASN A 424 -19.50 -26.39 -7.08
C ASN A 424 -17.98 -26.13 -7.02
N TYR A 425 -17.44 -25.73 -5.85
CA TYR A 425 -16.01 -25.52 -5.68
C TYR A 425 -15.25 -26.84 -5.90
N PHE A 426 -14.14 -26.82 -6.63
CA PHE A 426 -13.40 -28.03 -7.00
C PHE A 426 -12.86 -28.80 -5.79
N ASP A 427 -12.60 -28.10 -4.68
CA ASP A 427 -12.09 -28.66 -3.42
C ASP A 427 -13.11 -28.49 -2.27
N ALA A 428 -14.41 -28.62 -2.59
CA ALA A 428 -15.48 -28.43 -1.61
C ALA A 428 -15.38 -29.40 -0.40
N GLU A 429 -14.76 -30.56 -0.57
CA GLU A 429 -14.58 -31.53 0.52
C GLU A 429 -13.65 -31.01 1.62
N SER A 430 -12.70 -30.12 1.31
CA SER A 430 -11.79 -29.50 2.28
C SER A 430 -12.39 -28.30 3.01
N VAL A 431 -13.54 -27.79 2.56
CA VAL A 431 -14.23 -26.67 3.19
C VAL A 431 -15.11 -27.20 4.32
N THR A 432 -14.82 -26.83 5.55
CA THR A 432 -15.45 -27.39 6.77
C THR A 432 -16.69 -26.63 7.21
N MET A 433 -16.65 -25.27 7.25
CA MET A 433 -17.77 -24.46 7.62
C MET A 433 -18.79 -24.34 6.49
N ASN A 434 -20.08 -24.57 6.78
CA ASN A 434 -21.16 -24.35 5.80
C ASN A 434 -21.46 -22.86 5.60
N GLU A 435 -21.17 -22.02 6.59
CA GLU A 435 -21.48 -20.60 6.56
C GLU A 435 -20.43 -19.77 7.31
N ILE A 436 -20.03 -18.63 6.71
CA ILE A 436 -19.25 -17.58 7.38
C ILE A 436 -20.10 -16.32 7.39
N LYS A 437 -20.36 -15.77 8.58
CA LYS A 437 -21.00 -14.46 8.74
C LYS A 437 -19.92 -13.41 8.98
N MET A 438 -19.67 -12.59 7.97
CA MET A 438 -18.76 -11.45 8.06
C MET A 438 -19.57 -10.22 8.46
N PHE A 439 -19.61 -9.94 9.76
CA PHE A 439 -20.22 -8.73 10.30
C PHE A 439 -19.39 -7.50 9.92
N LEU A 440 -20.06 -6.39 9.67
CA LEU A 440 -19.47 -5.16 9.20
C LEU A 440 -19.55 -4.10 10.30
N SER A 441 -18.41 -3.66 10.79
CA SER A 441 -18.32 -2.65 11.85
C SER A 441 -16.96 -1.97 11.81
N ASP A 442 -16.93 -0.68 12.13
CA ASP A 442 -15.75 0.14 12.38
C ASP A 442 -15.63 0.56 13.85
N ASP A 443 -16.50 0.01 14.71
CA ASP A 443 -16.53 0.27 16.17
C ASP A 443 -15.79 -0.84 16.92
N ALA A 444 -14.53 -0.58 17.29
CA ALA A 444 -13.69 -1.51 18.04
C ALA A 444 -14.28 -1.92 19.41
N ASN A 445 -15.06 -1.04 20.08
CA ASN A 445 -15.75 -1.39 21.33
C ASN A 445 -16.87 -2.40 21.08
N ASN A 446 -17.61 -2.24 19.97
CA ASN A 446 -18.61 -3.19 19.53
C ASN A 446 -17.96 -4.54 19.18
N MET A 447 -16.85 -4.52 18.43
CA MET A 447 -16.08 -5.73 18.10
C MET A 447 -15.67 -6.48 19.36
N LEU A 448 -14.97 -5.82 20.28
CA LEU A 448 -14.49 -6.44 21.52
C LEU A 448 -15.64 -6.96 22.41
N SER A 449 -16.76 -6.23 22.48
CA SER A 449 -17.94 -6.67 23.22
C SER A 449 -18.54 -7.96 22.65
N ASN A 450 -18.63 -8.07 21.33
CA ASN A 450 -19.14 -9.27 20.66
C ASN A 450 -18.17 -10.45 20.72
N PHE A 451 -16.87 -10.19 20.71
CA PHE A 451 -15.87 -11.22 20.97
C PHE A 451 -15.98 -11.77 22.40
N LYS A 452 -15.94 -10.89 23.41
CA LYS A 452 -16.02 -11.27 24.83
C LYS A 452 -17.30 -12.04 25.19
N ASN A 453 -18.42 -11.85 24.49
CA ASN A 453 -19.66 -12.59 24.70
C ASN A 453 -19.80 -13.85 23.82
N GLY A 454 -18.79 -14.15 22.96
CA GLY A 454 -18.77 -15.31 22.08
C GLY A 454 -19.68 -15.19 20.85
N SER A 455 -20.16 -13.99 20.51
CA SER A 455 -20.97 -13.76 19.30
C SER A 455 -20.09 -13.72 18.03
N TRP A 456 -18.90 -13.19 18.13
CA TRP A 456 -17.89 -13.17 17.07
C TRP A 456 -16.64 -13.89 17.54
N LEU A 457 -16.12 -14.80 16.72
CA LEU A 457 -14.96 -15.64 17.05
C LEU A 457 -13.64 -15.10 16.51
N LEU A 458 -13.69 -14.09 15.65
CA LEU A 458 -12.54 -13.35 15.14
C LEU A 458 -12.94 -11.89 14.96
N ILE A 459 -12.11 -10.98 15.45
CA ILE A 459 -12.24 -9.53 15.24
C ILE A 459 -10.88 -8.95 14.88
N ASP A 460 -10.87 -7.96 13.99
CA ASP A 460 -9.67 -7.38 13.39
C ASP A 460 -9.33 -5.98 13.92
N ASP A 461 -9.94 -5.57 15.00
CA ASP A 461 -9.60 -4.35 15.74
C ASP A 461 -10.03 -4.47 17.21
N VAL A 462 -9.34 -3.74 18.08
CA VAL A 462 -9.66 -3.63 19.50
C VAL A 462 -9.45 -2.19 19.99
N PRO A 463 -10.21 -1.73 21.00
CA PRO A 463 -9.98 -0.42 21.59
C PRO A 463 -8.56 -0.28 22.12
N THR A 464 -7.86 0.76 21.75
CA THR A 464 -6.45 1.00 22.12
C THR A 464 -6.22 0.97 23.63
N ASN A 465 -7.16 1.52 24.41
CA ASN A 465 -7.09 1.53 25.88
C ASN A 465 -7.28 0.14 26.53
N GLU A 466 -7.74 -0.87 25.78
CA GLU A 466 -7.90 -2.24 26.26
C GLU A 466 -6.66 -3.12 25.98
N ILE A 467 -5.77 -2.71 25.07
CA ILE A 467 -4.63 -3.53 24.60
C ILE A 467 -3.79 -4.07 25.77
N ALA A 468 -3.46 -3.21 26.74
CA ALA A 468 -2.67 -3.63 27.90
C ALA A 468 -3.36 -4.74 28.73
N THR A 469 -4.68 -4.67 28.85
CA THR A 469 -5.49 -5.69 29.54
C THR A 469 -5.59 -6.96 28.72
N LEU A 470 -5.83 -6.84 27.40
CA LEU A 470 -5.95 -7.98 26.49
C LEU A 470 -4.67 -8.81 26.42
N LYS A 471 -3.50 -8.19 26.41
CA LYS A 471 -2.20 -8.88 26.47
C LYS A 471 -2.04 -9.79 27.70
N VAL A 472 -2.79 -9.54 28.77
CA VAL A 472 -2.70 -10.31 30.02
C VAL A 472 -3.88 -11.27 30.16
N ASP A 473 -5.11 -10.78 29.99
CA ASP A 473 -6.33 -11.53 30.29
C ASP A 473 -6.75 -12.45 29.14
N TYR A 474 -6.30 -12.15 27.91
CA TYR A 474 -6.60 -12.89 26.67
C TYR A 474 -5.31 -13.26 25.91
N ALA A 475 -4.24 -13.62 26.63
CA ALA A 475 -2.91 -13.85 26.05
C ALA A 475 -2.87 -14.94 24.98
N ASP A 476 -3.78 -15.91 25.02
CA ASP A 476 -3.88 -17.01 24.06
C ASP A 476 -4.79 -16.68 22.85
N GLU A 477 -5.59 -15.62 22.95
CA GLU A 477 -6.57 -15.21 21.94
C GLU A 477 -6.22 -13.86 21.27
N PHE A 478 -5.42 -13.03 21.94
CA PHE A 478 -4.98 -11.73 21.43
C PHE A 478 -3.65 -11.84 20.71
N VAL A 479 -3.66 -11.56 19.41
CA VAL A 479 -2.50 -11.74 18.53
C VAL A 479 -1.96 -10.37 18.08
N ILE A 480 -0.63 -10.23 18.13
CA ILE A 480 0.13 -9.17 17.47
C ILE A 480 1.14 -9.85 16.56
N ALA A 481 0.86 -9.85 15.28
CA ALA A 481 1.73 -10.44 14.27
C ALA A 481 2.49 -9.36 13.48
N GLY A 482 3.56 -9.75 12.81
CA GLY A 482 4.27 -8.88 11.88
C GLY A 482 3.43 -8.61 10.63
N GLN A 483 3.44 -7.35 10.16
CA GLN A 483 2.77 -6.95 8.93
C GLN A 483 3.70 -6.05 8.10
N ILE A 484 3.79 -6.30 6.81
CA ILE A 484 4.65 -5.52 5.92
C ILE A 484 3.85 -4.33 5.39
N GLY A 485 3.97 -3.21 6.07
CA GLY A 485 3.23 -2.03 5.68
C GLY A 485 3.63 -0.78 6.46
N THR A 486 3.22 0.37 5.94
CA THR A 486 3.53 1.68 6.49
C THR A 486 2.27 2.52 6.63
N TYR A 487 2.01 3.00 7.84
CA TYR A 487 1.03 4.05 8.10
C TYR A 487 1.69 5.40 7.91
N TYR A 488 1.05 6.29 7.14
CA TYR A 488 1.63 7.57 6.82
C TYR A 488 0.58 8.69 6.69
N VAL A 489 1.04 9.92 6.80
CA VAL A 489 0.29 11.11 6.41
C VAL A 489 0.53 11.35 4.93
N CYS A 490 -0.54 11.55 4.18
CA CYS A 490 -0.56 11.77 2.74
C CYS A 490 -0.99 13.21 2.46
N TRP A 491 -0.16 13.97 1.74
CA TRP A 491 -0.51 15.30 1.23
C TRP A 491 -1.02 15.21 -0.20
N ASN A 492 -2.02 16.01 -0.52
CA ASN A 492 -2.25 16.35 -1.93
C ASN A 492 -1.14 17.30 -2.37
N ILE A 493 -0.35 16.91 -3.38
CA ILE A 493 0.78 17.74 -3.85
C ILE A 493 0.34 19.09 -4.42
N ASN A 494 -0.94 19.22 -4.81
CA ASN A 494 -1.50 20.45 -5.34
C ASN A 494 -2.03 21.41 -4.24
N GLU A 495 -1.94 21.03 -2.95
CA GLU A 495 -2.33 21.91 -1.85
C GLU A 495 -1.42 23.14 -1.78
N ASP A 496 -2.04 24.34 -1.73
CA ASP A 496 -1.30 25.60 -1.63
C ASP A 496 -0.91 25.91 -0.19
N LEU A 497 0.32 25.59 0.19
CA LEU A 497 0.86 25.87 1.53
C LEU A 497 1.36 27.32 1.68
N LEU A 498 1.44 28.09 0.61
CA LEU A 498 1.93 29.48 0.60
C LEU A 498 0.92 30.42 -0.08
N PRO A 499 -0.35 30.46 0.39
CA PRO A 499 -1.36 31.32 -0.19
C PRO A 499 -0.98 32.81 -0.01
N GLY A 500 -0.99 33.54 -1.11
CA GLY A 500 -0.61 34.96 -1.12
C GLY A 500 0.90 35.25 -1.06
N SER A 501 1.74 34.21 -1.16
CA SER A 501 3.19 34.38 -1.37
C SER A 501 3.48 34.96 -2.76
N GLU A 502 4.63 35.63 -2.89
CA GLU A 502 5.16 36.12 -4.16
C GLU A 502 5.87 35.01 -4.97
N LEU A 503 6.16 33.84 -4.33
CA LEU A 503 6.76 32.68 -4.97
C LEU A 503 5.80 32.05 -5.98
N THR A 504 6.33 31.56 -7.09
CA THR A 504 5.54 30.93 -8.17
C THR A 504 6.28 29.74 -8.80
N GLY A 505 5.54 28.84 -9.47
CA GLY A 505 6.11 27.72 -10.23
C GLY A 505 7.01 26.84 -9.38
N VAL A 506 8.16 26.47 -9.93
CA VAL A 506 9.15 25.57 -9.27
C VAL A 506 9.65 26.14 -7.95
N GLU A 507 9.93 27.46 -7.88
CA GLU A 507 10.41 28.10 -6.65
C GLU A 507 9.40 27.95 -5.50
N LYS A 508 8.10 28.12 -5.80
CA LYS A 508 7.03 27.90 -4.80
C LYS A 508 6.97 26.44 -4.38
N GLU A 509 7.06 25.50 -5.32
CA GLU A 509 7.00 24.08 -5.00
C GLU A 509 8.19 23.61 -4.16
N LEU A 510 9.41 24.07 -4.44
CA LEU A 510 10.58 23.78 -3.59
C LEU A 510 10.39 24.29 -2.16
N ALA A 511 9.81 25.48 -1.99
CA ALA A 511 9.46 26.01 -0.68
C ALA A 511 8.37 25.18 0.02
N GLN A 512 7.38 24.69 -0.72
CA GLN A 512 6.34 23.81 -0.18
C GLN A 512 6.89 22.43 0.22
N GLN A 513 7.87 21.89 -0.51
CA GLN A 513 8.59 20.67 -0.13
C GLN A 513 9.34 20.86 1.20
N GLU A 514 10.06 22.00 1.38
CA GLU A 514 10.70 22.30 2.66
C GLU A 514 9.68 22.40 3.80
N ILE A 515 8.52 23.00 3.57
CA ILE A 515 7.45 23.13 4.58
C ILE A 515 6.89 21.76 4.96
N ARG A 516 6.55 20.90 3.99
CA ARG A 516 6.02 19.54 4.26
C ARG A 516 7.03 18.71 5.05
N ASN A 517 8.31 18.73 4.64
CA ASN A 517 9.37 18.03 5.35
C ASN A 517 9.59 18.59 6.77
N ALA A 518 9.51 19.90 6.95
CA ALA A 518 9.59 20.51 8.28
C ALA A 518 8.40 20.12 9.18
N ILE A 519 7.19 20.07 8.63
CA ILE A 519 6.01 19.57 9.35
C ILE A 519 6.19 18.10 9.78
N ALA A 520 6.77 17.26 8.93
CA ALA A 520 7.05 15.87 9.25
C ALA A 520 8.00 15.69 10.45
N LEU A 521 8.90 16.63 10.67
CA LEU A 521 9.83 16.64 11.82
C LEU A 521 9.15 17.01 13.15
N LEU A 522 7.93 17.61 13.11
CA LEU A 522 7.17 17.92 14.33
C LEU A 522 6.54 16.68 14.98
N PHE A 523 6.49 15.55 14.29
CA PHE A 523 5.80 14.35 14.74
C PHE A 523 6.74 13.42 15.50
N ASP A 524 6.51 13.27 16.80
CA ASP A 524 7.16 12.27 17.64
C ASP A 524 6.55 10.89 17.37
N ARG A 525 7.25 10.08 16.60
CA ARG A 525 6.80 8.76 16.19
C ARG A 525 6.83 7.74 17.32
N ASN A 526 7.74 7.92 18.30
CA ASN A 526 7.78 7.06 19.48
C ASN A 526 6.51 7.26 20.32
N TYR A 527 6.12 8.51 20.57
CA TYR A 527 4.86 8.80 21.26
C TYR A 527 3.64 8.23 20.52
N ILE A 528 3.63 8.29 19.18
CA ILE A 528 2.54 7.71 18.38
C ILE A 528 2.43 6.20 18.63
N VAL A 529 3.54 5.46 18.58
CA VAL A 529 3.49 3.99 18.70
C VAL A 529 3.32 3.51 20.14
N GLU A 530 3.87 4.22 21.13
CA GLU A 530 3.87 3.80 22.52
C GLU A 530 2.63 4.27 23.29
N ASP A 531 2.19 5.51 23.06
CA ASP A 531 1.10 6.13 23.82
C ASP A 531 -0.22 6.20 23.06
N VAL A 532 -0.18 6.33 21.73
CA VAL A 532 -1.41 6.47 20.92
C VAL A 532 -1.85 5.13 20.34
N ALA A 533 -0.99 4.43 19.58
CA ALA A 533 -1.35 3.19 18.87
C ALA A 533 -1.24 1.94 19.77
N GLN A 534 -0.18 1.79 20.56
CA GLN A 534 0.05 0.76 21.59
C GLN A 534 0.04 -0.71 21.08
N GLY A 535 -0.09 -0.95 19.80
CA GLY A 535 -0.23 -2.27 19.17
C GLY A 535 1.11 -2.95 18.82
N GLY A 536 2.25 -2.45 19.32
CA GLY A 536 3.58 -3.02 19.02
C GLY A 536 4.18 -2.53 17.70
N GLN A 537 3.58 -1.53 17.08
CA GLN A 537 4.11 -0.85 15.89
C GLN A 537 5.51 -0.30 16.15
N LEU A 538 6.28 -0.10 15.08
CA LEU A 538 7.62 0.49 15.15
C LEU A 538 7.64 1.85 14.46
N PRO A 539 8.36 2.87 15.02
CA PRO A 539 8.50 4.18 14.38
C PRO A 539 9.06 4.05 12.96
N ALA A 540 8.41 4.66 11.97
CA ALA A 540 8.84 4.57 10.59
C ALA A 540 9.75 5.73 10.19
N SER A 541 10.90 5.39 9.60
CA SER A 541 11.89 6.33 9.07
C SER A 541 11.91 6.40 7.54
N SER A 542 11.21 5.47 6.86
CA SER A 542 11.12 5.35 5.41
C SER A 542 9.70 4.93 4.99
N PHE A 543 9.39 5.04 3.70
CA PHE A 543 8.10 4.61 3.17
C PHE A 543 8.07 3.11 2.85
N VAL A 544 9.11 2.57 2.21
CA VAL A 544 9.23 1.12 2.04
C VAL A 544 9.31 0.47 3.42
N ALA A 545 8.38 -0.45 3.69
CA ALA A 545 8.19 -0.99 5.02
C ALA A 545 9.34 -1.91 5.46
N MET A 546 9.53 -1.98 6.77
CA MET A 546 10.34 -3.02 7.42
C MET A 546 9.80 -4.40 7.07
N GLY A 547 10.69 -5.36 6.83
CA GLY A 547 10.36 -6.70 6.37
C GLY A 547 10.47 -6.87 4.86
N MET A 548 10.53 -5.77 4.07
CA MET A 548 10.94 -5.81 2.68
C MET A 548 12.44 -6.01 2.59
N THR A 549 12.86 -6.96 1.74
CA THR A 549 14.28 -7.33 1.62
C THR A 549 14.82 -7.07 0.22
N ASP A 550 16.14 -6.89 0.14
CA ASP A 550 16.88 -6.95 -1.10
C ASP A 550 17.12 -8.42 -1.53
N ALA A 551 17.80 -8.61 -2.67
CA ALA A 551 18.09 -9.94 -3.21
C ALA A 551 18.97 -10.82 -2.31
N ASP A 552 19.71 -10.23 -1.40
CA ASP A 552 20.59 -10.92 -0.46
C ASP A 552 19.87 -11.23 0.88
N GLY A 553 18.60 -10.82 1.02
CA GLY A 553 17.78 -11.02 2.21
C GLY A 553 18.04 -10.01 3.31
N ASN A 554 18.74 -8.89 3.03
CA ASN A 554 18.88 -7.80 3.98
C ASN A 554 17.67 -6.87 3.92
N GLU A 555 17.35 -6.22 5.03
CA GLU A 555 16.31 -5.19 5.05
C GLU A 555 16.58 -4.11 4.00
N PHE A 556 15.60 -3.84 3.15
CA PHE A 556 15.73 -2.88 2.05
C PHE A 556 16.06 -1.47 2.59
N TYR A 557 15.31 -0.97 3.56
CA TYR A 557 15.49 0.40 4.07
C TYR A 557 16.87 0.63 4.71
N LYS A 558 17.58 -0.40 5.16
CA LYS A 558 18.93 -0.33 5.75
C LYS A 558 20.04 -0.31 4.72
N ASN A 559 19.73 -0.64 3.46
CA ASN A 559 20.73 -0.77 2.39
C ASN A 559 20.85 0.47 1.50
N ALA A 560 20.11 1.55 1.80
CA ALA A 560 20.23 2.82 1.10
C ALA A 560 21.54 3.54 1.49
N GLY A 561 22.65 3.17 0.89
CA GLY A 561 23.96 3.74 1.14
C GLY A 561 24.82 2.89 2.10
N ASP A 562 25.32 3.46 3.22
CA ASP A 562 26.08 2.73 4.24
C ASP A 562 25.10 2.16 5.27
N SER A 563 24.83 0.85 5.18
CA SER A 563 23.79 0.16 5.95
C SER A 563 23.92 0.31 7.47
N ASP A 564 25.14 0.45 7.99
CA ASP A 564 25.37 0.57 9.44
C ASP A 564 25.10 1.99 9.96
N ALA A 565 25.02 2.99 9.07
CA ALA A 565 24.82 4.40 9.41
C ALA A 565 23.45 4.95 8.93
N TYR A 566 22.68 4.17 8.16
CA TYR A 566 21.42 4.64 7.63
C TYR A 566 20.33 4.73 8.70
N VAL A 567 19.80 5.91 8.90
CA VAL A 567 18.74 6.23 9.86
C VAL A 567 17.39 6.53 9.18
N GLY A 568 17.28 6.26 7.89
CA GLY A 568 16.12 6.61 7.08
C GLY A 568 16.09 8.10 6.71
N TYR A 569 14.90 8.58 6.33
CA TYR A 569 14.66 9.98 5.96
C TYR A 569 14.38 10.85 7.19
N TYR A 570 14.06 10.25 8.31
CA TYR A 570 13.80 10.91 9.60
C TYR A 570 14.57 10.18 10.70
N ASP A 571 15.31 10.95 11.49
CA ASP A 571 15.87 10.39 12.73
C ASP A 571 14.73 10.24 13.74
N VAL A 572 14.32 8.98 13.95
CA VAL A 572 13.21 8.60 14.83
C VAL A 572 13.68 8.23 16.24
N SER A 573 14.96 8.42 16.57
CA SER A 573 15.46 8.16 17.91
C SER A 573 14.88 9.16 18.92
N GLU A 574 14.69 8.73 20.16
CA GLU A 574 14.22 9.60 21.25
C GLU A 574 15.15 10.83 21.44
N ASP A 575 16.45 10.65 21.26
CA ASP A 575 17.45 11.72 21.39
C ASP A 575 17.33 12.80 20.30
N ALA A 576 16.69 12.50 19.16
CA ALA A 576 16.53 13.43 18.05
C ALA A 576 15.26 14.31 18.15
N ILE A 577 14.30 14.02 19.03
CA ILE A 577 12.99 14.69 19.09
C ILE A 577 13.14 16.20 19.24
N GLU A 578 13.94 16.68 20.20
CA GLU A 578 14.16 18.12 20.41
C GLU A 578 14.88 18.78 19.23
N ALA A 579 15.85 18.11 18.65
CA ALA A 579 16.60 18.60 17.49
C ALA A 579 15.69 18.70 16.24
N ASN A 580 14.86 17.69 16.00
CA ASN A 580 13.87 17.68 14.92
C ASN A 580 12.87 18.84 15.06
N TYR A 581 12.31 19.03 16.26
CA TYR A 581 11.39 20.13 16.53
C TYR A 581 12.04 21.50 16.25
N ASN A 582 13.25 21.74 16.77
CA ASN A 582 13.95 23.00 16.58
C ASN A 582 14.27 23.25 15.09
N ALA A 583 14.70 22.24 14.36
CA ALA A 583 14.93 22.33 12.91
C ALA A 583 13.64 22.65 12.15
N ALA A 584 12.51 22.01 12.51
CA ALA A 584 11.20 22.30 11.92
C ALA A 584 10.79 23.76 12.13
N ILE A 585 10.89 24.26 13.35
CA ILE A 585 10.53 25.66 13.68
C ILE A 585 11.42 26.66 12.93
N GLU A 586 12.72 26.39 12.81
CA GLU A 586 13.64 27.23 12.04
C GLU A 586 13.23 27.32 10.56
N ILE A 587 12.91 26.18 9.94
CA ILE A 587 12.48 26.12 8.54
C ILE A 587 11.13 26.80 8.36
N LEU A 588 10.12 26.46 9.16
CA LEU A 588 8.78 27.03 9.04
C LEU A 588 8.78 28.55 9.23
N ALA A 589 9.64 29.08 10.13
CA ALA A 589 9.77 30.51 10.35
C ALA A 589 10.38 31.31 9.17
N LYS A 590 10.96 30.63 8.16
CA LYS A 590 11.38 31.26 6.89
C LYS A 590 10.16 31.67 6.06
N TYR A 591 9.08 30.90 6.16
CA TYR A 591 7.91 31.02 5.28
C TYR A 591 6.69 31.59 5.98
N TYR A 592 6.51 31.31 7.26
CA TYR A 592 5.31 31.66 8.02
C TYR A 592 5.58 32.71 9.10
N SER A 593 4.68 33.71 9.19
CA SER A 593 4.79 34.81 10.13
C SER A 593 4.23 34.49 11.52
N ASN A 594 3.48 33.41 11.68
CA ASN A 594 2.74 33.05 12.89
C ASN A 594 3.32 31.80 13.60
N ILE A 595 4.55 31.38 13.28
CA ILE A 595 5.20 30.25 13.96
C ILE A 595 5.60 30.64 15.38
N ASN A 596 5.30 29.77 16.32
CA ASN A 596 5.71 29.88 17.72
C ASN A 596 7.22 29.48 17.82
N LYS A 597 8.05 30.40 18.32
CA LYS A 597 9.50 30.20 18.46
C LYS A 597 9.87 29.74 19.87
#